data_de8ca3c05f1c27693adf466f0fe7c9c2
#
_entry.id   de8ca3c05f1c27693adf466f0fe7c9c2
#
_cell.length_a   1.000
_cell.length_b   1.000
_cell.length_c   1.000
_cell.angle_alpha   90.00
_cell.angle_beta   90.00
_cell.angle_gamma   90.00
#
_symmetry.space_group_name_H-M   'P 1'
#
loop_
_entity.id
_entity.type
_entity.pdbx_description
1 polymer ?
#
loop_
_entity_poly.entity_id
_entity_poly.type
_entity_poly.pdbx_seq_one_letter_code
_entity_poly.pdbx_strand_id
1 'polypeptide(L)'
;MKQEKYIGHSSQISGVEEYRCLNGKSDGMHVLHIRNGLGMELMINADRCADISRLSLDGKNLSYTSVVGNVAPDYFSIDSDGFGFLKSFNCGFITTCGFDNIGNPNEDEGTLYEIGRAHV
;
A
#
# COMPACT_ATOMS: atom_id res chain seq x y z
N MET A 1 -3.92 19.35 24.10
CA MET A 1 -5.38 19.26 23.84
C MET A 1 -6.15 18.96 25.12
N LYS A 2 -7.35 19.46 25.23
CA LYS A 2 -8.19 19.19 26.41
C LYS A 2 -8.44 17.71 26.65
N GLN A 3 -8.42 16.90 25.59
CA GLN A 3 -8.66 15.46 25.67
C GLN A 3 -7.50 14.68 26.32
N GLU A 4 -6.29 15.20 26.28
CA GLU A 4 -5.10 14.53 26.82
C GLU A 4 -5.20 14.23 28.31
N LYS A 5 -6.00 15.01 29.03
CA LYS A 5 -6.22 14.81 30.46
C LYS A 5 -6.97 13.51 30.79
N TYR A 6 -7.67 12.93 29.83
CA TYR A 6 -8.59 11.83 30.06
C TYR A 6 -8.15 10.53 29.35
N ILE A 7 -6.97 10.52 28.77
CA ILE A 7 -6.46 9.36 28.04
C ILE A 7 -5.23 8.77 28.72
N GLY A 8 -5.06 7.47 28.61
CA GLY A 8 -3.89 6.78 29.14
C GLY A 8 -2.72 6.78 28.18
N HIS A 9 -2.98 6.79 26.87
CA HIS A 9 -1.94 6.78 25.83
C HIS A 9 -2.41 7.55 24.62
N SER A 10 -1.49 8.27 23.97
CA SER A 10 -1.81 9.12 22.81
C SER A 10 -2.42 8.36 21.63
N SER A 11 -2.13 7.06 21.52
CA SER A 11 -2.71 6.21 20.46
C SER A 11 -4.23 6.08 20.55
N GLN A 12 -4.84 6.46 21.65
CA GLN A 12 -6.29 6.50 21.76
C GLN A 12 -6.91 7.59 20.86
N ILE A 13 -6.15 8.61 20.51
CA ILE A 13 -6.61 9.73 19.68
C ILE A 13 -6.06 9.60 18.26
N SER A 14 -4.75 9.46 18.13
CA SER A 14 -4.05 9.45 16.85
C SER A 14 -2.76 8.65 16.95
N GLY A 15 -2.21 8.31 15.82
CA GLY A 15 -0.91 7.63 15.80
C GLY A 15 -0.69 6.83 14.54
N VAL A 16 0.48 6.24 14.48
CA VAL A 16 0.89 5.30 13.42
C VAL A 16 1.17 3.97 14.07
N GLU A 17 0.52 2.94 13.58
CA GLU A 17 0.75 1.56 14.03
C GLU A 17 1.27 0.73 12.87
N GLU A 18 2.15 -0.19 13.19
CA GLU A 18 2.87 -1.01 12.23
C GLU A 18 2.42 -2.44 12.39
N TYR A 19 2.01 -3.07 11.28
CA TYR A 19 1.49 -4.43 11.29
C TYR A 19 2.12 -5.27 10.20
N ARG A 20 2.06 -6.56 10.37
CA ARG A 20 2.40 -7.53 9.35
C ARG A 20 1.16 -8.33 9.01
N CYS A 21 0.83 -8.42 7.72
CA CYS A 21 -0.32 -9.21 7.27
C CYS A 21 -0.03 -10.70 7.42
N LEU A 22 -1.06 -11.45 7.76
CA LEU A 22 -1.00 -12.89 7.92
C LEU A 22 -1.93 -13.56 6.92
N ASN A 23 -1.48 -14.71 6.43
CA ASN A 23 -2.25 -15.58 5.54
C ASN A 23 -2.52 -14.99 4.15
N GLY A 24 -2.72 -15.88 3.20
CA GLY A 24 -3.04 -15.50 1.82
C GLY A 24 -1.89 -14.82 1.10
N LYS A 25 -2.22 -14.12 0.02
CA LYS A 25 -1.22 -13.46 -0.83
C LYS A 25 -0.61 -12.22 -0.22
N SER A 26 -1.20 -11.68 0.84
CA SER A 26 -0.63 -10.53 1.57
C SER A 26 0.28 -10.97 2.71
N ASP A 27 0.44 -12.26 2.95
CA ASP A 27 1.22 -12.77 4.07
C ASP A 27 2.62 -12.19 4.12
N GLY A 28 3.01 -11.72 5.30
CA GLY A 28 4.30 -11.09 5.51
C GLY A 28 4.40 -9.63 5.07
N MET A 29 3.39 -9.09 4.42
CA MET A 29 3.40 -7.71 3.96
C MET A 29 3.35 -6.74 5.13
N HIS A 30 4.24 -5.75 5.07
CA HIS A 30 4.39 -4.72 6.09
C HIS A 30 3.44 -3.56 5.80
N VAL A 31 2.56 -3.25 6.72
CA VAL A 31 1.58 -2.18 6.54
C VAL A 31 1.65 -1.20 7.69
N LEU A 32 1.36 0.06 7.40
CA LEU A 32 1.26 1.13 8.39
C LEU A 32 -0.21 1.58 8.44
N HIS A 33 -0.75 1.62 9.64
CA HIS A 33 -2.10 2.14 9.89
C HIS A 33 -1.97 3.52 10.54
N ILE A 34 -2.45 4.53 9.85
CA ILE A 34 -2.33 5.92 10.29
C ILE A 34 -3.71 6.49 10.58
N ARG A 35 -3.83 7.12 11.75
CA ARG A 35 -5.03 7.82 12.19
C ARG A 35 -4.65 9.22 12.62
N ASN A 36 -5.36 10.24 12.10
CA ASN A 36 -5.02 11.63 12.39
C ASN A 36 -5.77 12.23 13.58
N GLY A 37 -6.71 11.48 14.18
CA GLY A 37 -7.52 11.99 15.30
C GLY A 37 -8.66 12.91 14.89
N LEU A 38 -8.86 13.12 13.60
CA LEU A 38 -9.87 14.03 13.04
C LEU A 38 -10.81 13.30 12.06
N GLY A 39 -10.86 11.98 12.13
CA GLY A 39 -11.75 11.17 11.31
C GLY A 39 -11.09 10.51 10.10
N MET A 40 -9.82 10.83 9.80
CA MET A 40 -9.11 10.20 8.69
C MET A 40 -8.31 9.00 9.16
N GLU A 41 -8.46 7.89 8.46
CA GLU A 41 -7.65 6.68 8.64
C GLU A 41 -7.14 6.21 7.29
N LEU A 42 -5.88 5.81 7.23
CA LEU A 42 -5.32 5.26 6.01
C LEU A 42 -4.35 4.13 6.30
N MET A 43 -4.20 3.25 5.32
CA MET A 43 -3.24 2.15 5.37
C MET A 43 -2.25 2.29 4.23
N ILE A 44 -0.97 2.21 4.57
CA ILE A 44 0.13 2.29 3.62
C ILE A 44 0.78 0.91 3.53
N ASN A 45 0.95 0.42 2.31
CA ASN A 45 1.70 -0.81 2.05
C ASN A 45 3.18 -0.45 1.88
N ALA A 46 3.95 -0.57 2.96
CA ALA A 46 5.36 -0.17 2.96
C ALA A 46 6.18 -0.94 1.92
N ASP A 47 5.87 -2.22 1.70
CA ASP A 47 6.59 -3.09 0.78
C ASP A 47 6.24 -2.83 -0.69
N ARG A 48 5.32 -1.93 -0.96
CA ARG A 48 4.86 -1.62 -2.32
C ARG A 48 4.98 -0.14 -2.63
N CYS A 49 6.18 0.41 -2.43
CA CYS A 49 6.48 1.83 -2.66
C CYS A 49 5.59 2.78 -1.86
N ALA A 50 5.15 2.35 -0.68
CA ALA A 50 4.25 3.15 0.17
C ALA A 50 2.90 3.47 -0.51
N ASP A 51 2.35 2.53 -1.28
CA ASP A 51 0.99 2.67 -1.83
C ASP A 51 -0.02 2.88 -0.71
N ILE A 52 -0.93 3.81 -0.92
CA ILE A 52 -2.07 3.97 -0.01
C ILE A 52 -3.15 2.99 -0.45
N SER A 53 -3.26 1.86 0.25
CA SER A 53 -4.18 0.79 -0.11
C SER A 53 -5.61 1.05 0.36
N ARG A 54 -5.76 1.80 1.43
CA ARG A 54 -7.07 2.10 1.99
C ARG A 54 -7.06 3.49 2.60
N LEU A 55 -8.11 4.24 2.33
CA LEU A 55 -8.36 5.55 2.93
C LEU A 55 -9.82 5.66 3.30
N SER A 56 -10.09 6.07 4.52
CA SER A 56 -11.46 6.40 4.95
C SER A 56 -11.48 7.74 5.66
N LEU A 57 -12.60 8.43 5.54
CA LEU A 57 -12.84 9.71 6.19
C LEU A 57 -14.21 9.65 6.87
N ASP A 58 -14.23 9.88 8.17
CA ASP A 58 -15.44 9.83 9.00
C ASP A 58 -16.23 8.53 8.81
N GLY A 59 -15.53 7.41 8.70
CA GLY A 59 -16.12 6.10 8.50
C GLY A 59 -16.54 5.78 7.07
N LYS A 60 -16.31 6.69 6.13
CA LYS A 60 -16.65 6.50 4.71
C LYS A 60 -15.40 6.08 3.93
N ASN A 61 -15.49 4.97 3.22
CA ASN A 61 -14.40 4.46 2.40
C ASN A 61 -14.24 5.31 1.13
N LEU A 62 -13.02 5.78 0.87
CA LEU A 62 -12.65 6.55 -0.31
C LEU A 62 -11.73 5.79 -1.26
N SER A 63 -11.44 4.53 -0.97
CA SER A 63 -10.52 3.72 -1.78
C SER A 63 -11.25 2.60 -2.50
N TYR A 64 -10.65 2.13 -3.59
CA TYR A 64 -11.14 0.97 -4.34
C TYR A 64 -10.19 -0.21 -4.11
N THR A 65 -10.72 -1.33 -3.68
CA THR A 65 -9.96 -2.58 -3.56
C THR A 65 -10.32 -3.50 -4.70
N SER A 66 -9.33 -3.90 -5.49
CA SER A 66 -9.54 -4.83 -6.59
C SER A 66 -9.89 -6.22 -6.07
N VAL A 67 -10.36 -7.09 -6.96
CA VAL A 67 -10.75 -8.46 -6.60
C VAL A 67 -9.57 -9.29 -6.08
N VAL A 68 -8.34 -8.95 -6.44
CA VAL A 68 -7.15 -9.64 -5.95
C VAL A 68 -6.75 -9.21 -4.53
N GLY A 69 -7.22 -8.05 -4.07
CA GLY A 69 -6.87 -7.50 -2.77
C GLY A 69 -5.40 -7.12 -2.64
N ASN A 70 -4.91 -7.06 -1.42
CA ASN A 70 -3.50 -6.79 -1.16
C ASN A 70 -2.65 -8.03 -1.44
N VAL A 71 -1.59 -7.85 -2.23
CA VAL A 71 -0.65 -8.92 -2.59
C VAL A 71 0.75 -8.47 -2.24
N ALA A 72 1.48 -9.30 -1.49
CA ALA A 72 2.87 -9.03 -1.14
C ALA A 72 3.76 -9.08 -2.39
N PRO A 73 4.88 -8.32 -2.43
CA PRO A 73 5.78 -8.31 -3.59
C PRO A 73 6.30 -9.69 -4.01
N ASP A 74 6.48 -10.60 -3.06
CA ASP A 74 6.96 -11.96 -3.31
C ASP A 74 6.03 -12.77 -4.23
N TYR A 75 4.78 -12.39 -4.34
CA TYR A 75 3.80 -13.04 -5.20
C TYR A 75 3.67 -12.37 -6.57
N PHE A 76 4.56 -11.43 -6.88
CA PHE A 76 4.56 -10.79 -8.18
C PHE A 76 4.84 -11.82 -9.27
N SER A 77 4.04 -11.78 -10.34
CA SER A 77 4.18 -12.67 -11.48
C SER A 77 4.59 -11.89 -12.71
N ILE A 78 5.71 -12.30 -13.31
CA ILE A 78 6.14 -11.77 -14.60
C ILE A 78 5.49 -12.62 -15.67
N ASP A 79 4.62 -12.02 -16.46
CA ASP A 79 3.99 -12.68 -17.60
C ASP A 79 4.65 -12.22 -18.90
N SER A 80 4.71 -13.10 -19.90
CA SER A 80 5.40 -12.85 -21.17
C SER A 80 4.88 -11.61 -21.90
N ASP A 81 3.62 -11.23 -21.67
CA ASP A 81 2.99 -10.10 -22.32
C ASP A 81 2.98 -8.82 -21.46
N GLY A 82 3.62 -8.85 -20.30
CA GLY A 82 3.66 -7.70 -19.39
C GLY A 82 2.38 -7.47 -18.59
N PHE A 83 1.41 -8.35 -18.69
CA PHE A 83 0.14 -8.23 -17.96
C PHE A 83 0.13 -8.95 -16.62
N GLY A 84 1.25 -9.55 -16.22
CA GLY A 84 1.37 -10.27 -14.95
C GLY A 84 1.08 -9.39 -13.74
N PHE A 85 1.29 -8.07 -13.85
CA PHE A 85 1.02 -7.15 -12.74
C PHE A 85 -0.47 -7.13 -12.34
N LEU A 86 -1.38 -7.44 -13.26
CA LEU A 86 -2.81 -7.46 -12.96
C LEU A 86 -3.18 -8.53 -11.92
N LYS A 87 -2.37 -9.56 -11.79
CA LYS A 87 -2.57 -10.62 -10.80
C LYS A 87 -2.26 -10.18 -9.37
N SER A 88 -1.54 -9.08 -9.22
CA SER A 88 -1.13 -8.54 -7.93
C SER A 88 -1.50 -7.07 -7.75
N PHE A 89 -2.18 -6.47 -8.71
CA PHE A 89 -2.49 -5.05 -8.69
C PHE A 89 -3.70 -4.77 -7.81
N ASN A 90 -3.48 -3.96 -6.79
CA ASN A 90 -4.55 -3.42 -5.95
C ASN A 90 -4.51 -1.90 -6.07
N CYS A 91 -5.57 -1.31 -6.60
CA CYS A 91 -5.62 0.13 -6.87
C CYS A 91 -5.53 0.98 -5.61
N GLY A 92 -6.33 0.64 -4.59
CA GLY A 92 -6.39 1.43 -3.37
C GLY A 92 -6.84 2.86 -3.61
N PHE A 93 -6.21 3.80 -2.93
CA PHE A 93 -6.44 5.23 -3.09
C PHE A 93 -5.38 5.88 -3.98
N ILE A 94 -4.11 5.58 -3.74
CA ILE A 94 -2.99 6.04 -4.55
C ILE A 94 -2.06 4.86 -4.81
N THR A 95 -1.70 4.71 -6.08
CA THR A 95 -0.69 3.77 -6.53
C THR A 95 0.58 4.55 -6.85
N THR A 96 1.68 4.20 -6.19
CA THR A 96 2.97 4.85 -6.40
C THR A 96 3.79 4.11 -7.45
N CYS A 97 4.82 4.75 -7.98
CA CYS A 97 5.64 4.18 -9.06
C CYS A 97 7.07 3.81 -8.65
N GLY A 98 7.54 4.22 -7.48
CA GLY A 98 8.94 4.04 -7.11
C GLY A 98 9.85 5.01 -7.86
N PHE A 99 11.14 4.64 -8.00
CA PHE A 99 12.15 5.54 -8.56
C PHE A 99 12.76 5.07 -9.87
N ASP A 100 12.51 3.83 -10.28
CA ASP A 100 13.23 3.24 -11.41
C ASP A 100 12.63 3.59 -12.78
N ASN A 101 11.32 3.47 -12.91
CA ASN A 101 10.66 3.73 -14.19
C ASN A 101 9.21 4.16 -13.99
N ILE A 102 8.79 5.12 -14.79
CA ILE A 102 7.40 5.61 -14.83
C ILE A 102 6.92 5.47 -16.27
N GLY A 103 5.83 4.74 -16.46
CA GLY A 103 5.24 4.53 -17.76
C GLY A 103 5.43 3.13 -18.31
N ASN A 104 5.48 3.02 -19.64
CA ASN A 104 5.58 1.73 -20.30
C ASN A 104 6.92 1.04 -20.02
N PRO A 105 6.93 -0.30 -19.96
CA PRO A 105 8.17 -1.04 -19.83
C PRO A 105 9.15 -0.67 -20.93
N ASN A 106 10.44 -0.56 -20.59
CA ASN A 106 11.51 -0.27 -21.53
C ASN A 106 12.80 -0.97 -21.13
N GLU A 107 13.77 -0.96 -22.04
CA GLU A 107 15.12 -1.48 -21.77
C GLU A 107 16.13 -0.34 -21.89
N ASP A 108 17.05 -0.29 -20.96
CA ASP A 108 18.19 0.62 -20.97
C ASP A 108 19.45 -0.13 -20.60
N GLU A 109 20.47 -0.05 -21.44
CA GLU A 109 21.76 -0.73 -21.27
C GLU A 109 21.62 -2.23 -20.95
N GLY A 110 20.62 -2.90 -21.54
CA GLY A 110 20.34 -4.32 -21.32
C GLY A 110 19.56 -4.64 -20.06
N THR A 111 19.13 -3.62 -19.33
CA THR A 111 18.25 -3.78 -18.15
C THR A 111 16.81 -3.52 -18.56
N LEU A 112 15.93 -4.47 -18.30
CA LEU A 112 14.49 -4.30 -18.52
C LEU A 112 13.88 -3.53 -17.34
N TYR A 113 13.30 -2.37 -17.65
CA TYR A 113 12.53 -1.59 -16.66
C TYR A 113 11.05 -1.79 -16.93
N GLU A 114 10.37 -2.42 -16.01
CA GLU A 114 8.93 -2.52 -16.04
C GLU A 114 8.29 -1.29 -15.42
N ILE A 115 6.95 -1.22 -15.47
CA ILE A 115 6.21 -0.12 -14.83
C ILE A 115 6.71 -0.01 -13.40
N GLY A 116 7.24 1.14 -13.04
CA GLY A 116 8.11 1.40 -11.90
C GLY A 116 7.55 1.14 -10.52
N ARG A 117 7.03 -0.04 -10.31
CA ARG A 117 6.61 -0.46 -9.00
C ARG A 117 7.68 -1.32 -8.37
N ALA A 118 7.80 -1.17 -7.07
CA ALA A 118 8.84 -1.81 -6.33
C ALA A 118 8.87 -3.32 -6.52
N HIS A 119 9.96 -3.76 -7.03
CA HIS A 119 10.46 -5.10 -6.84
C HIS A 119 11.38 -5.14 -5.62
N VAL A 120 11.19 -4.21 -4.75
CA VAL A 120 12.10 -4.07 -3.61
C VAL A 120 11.59 -4.88 -2.45
#